data_8a138a192a20be802bfeb1d582481edb
#
_entry.id   8a138a192a20be802bfeb1d582481edb
#
_cell.length_a   1.000
_cell.length_b   1.000
_cell.length_c   1.000
_cell.angle_alpha   90.00
_cell.angle_beta   90.00
_cell.angle_gamma   90.00
#
_symmetry.space_group_name_H-M   'P 1'
#
loop_
_entity.id
_entity.type
_entity.pdbx_description
1 polymer ?
#
loop_
_entity_poly.entity_id
_entity_poly.type
_entity_poly.pdbx_seq_one_letter_code
_entity_poly.pdbx_strand_id
1 'polypeptide(L)'
;MADDKVKTGAEMWDQRFSSEEYAYGKEANVWLSERVSQINPPPNNRALFPADGEGRNAVWAATIGWNSEVFDLSIVGKQKCHLLAQEHAVSVDYDVDDLALREFPQRSYDLIACSWFHTPSEIRKVHMPRMLHSLKSGGHFVMEGYHTSQMPLQSGGPKSLDLLFDLDEVLGELTGEKAPQMHIIHIAVTSTVLDESELHKGQAMVVRIHLQRD
;
A
#
# COMPACT_ATOMS: atom_id res chain seq x y z
N MET A 1 -17.26 -21.04 -28.33
CA MET A 1 -17.29 -19.69 -27.74
C MET A 1 -16.72 -19.85 -26.35
N ALA A 2 -15.52 -19.32 -26.11
CA ALA A 2 -14.93 -19.33 -24.78
C ALA A 2 -15.77 -18.43 -23.89
N ASP A 3 -16.18 -18.96 -22.74
CA ASP A 3 -16.88 -18.26 -21.69
C ASP A 3 -15.91 -17.22 -21.12
N ASP A 4 -16.01 -15.97 -21.55
CA ASP A 4 -15.24 -14.84 -21.01
C ASP A 4 -15.80 -14.51 -19.62
N LYS A 5 -15.51 -15.38 -18.64
CA LYS A 5 -15.78 -15.08 -17.24
C LYS A 5 -14.96 -13.86 -16.85
N VAL A 6 -15.63 -12.80 -16.41
CA VAL A 6 -14.97 -11.65 -15.77
C VAL A 6 -14.18 -12.20 -14.58
N LYS A 7 -12.84 -12.02 -14.62
CA LYS A 7 -11.98 -12.46 -13.53
C LYS A 7 -12.28 -11.69 -12.25
N THR A 8 -12.25 -12.39 -11.13
CA THR A 8 -12.28 -11.73 -9.81
C THR A 8 -11.01 -10.91 -9.59
N GLY A 9 -11.02 -9.97 -8.64
CA GLY A 9 -9.82 -9.21 -8.28
C GLY A 9 -8.64 -10.12 -7.89
N ALA A 10 -8.91 -11.18 -7.11
CA ALA A 10 -7.91 -12.16 -6.71
C ALA A 10 -7.28 -12.89 -7.92
N GLU A 11 -8.11 -13.42 -8.84
CA GLU A 11 -7.61 -14.11 -10.04
C GLU A 11 -6.77 -13.19 -10.95
N MET A 12 -7.13 -11.91 -11.02
CA MET A 12 -6.37 -10.92 -11.78
C MET A 12 -4.97 -10.71 -11.18
N TRP A 13 -4.87 -10.57 -9.85
CA TRP A 13 -3.61 -10.39 -9.16
C TRP A 13 -2.76 -11.66 -9.15
N ASP A 14 -3.37 -12.84 -8.92
CA ASP A 14 -2.67 -14.11 -9.04
C ASP A 14 -2.04 -14.29 -10.42
N GLN A 15 -2.77 -13.94 -11.48
CA GLN A 15 -2.21 -13.96 -12.83
C GLN A 15 -1.09 -12.94 -13.01
N ARG A 16 -1.21 -11.74 -12.43
CA ARG A 16 -0.18 -10.70 -12.49
C ARG A 16 1.14 -11.16 -11.85
N PHE A 17 1.04 -11.88 -10.74
CA PHE A 17 2.20 -12.36 -9.97
C PHE A 17 2.66 -13.78 -10.37
N SER A 18 2.06 -14.42 -11.36
CA SER A 18 2.36 -15.80 -11.74
C SER A 18 3.72 -16.01 -12.42
N SER A 19 4.37 -14.97 -12.90
CA SER A 19 5.73 -15.02 -13.44
C SER A 19 6.76 -15.32 -12.34
N GLU A 20 7.90 -15.92 -12.69
CA GLU A 20 9.03 -16.09 -11.77
C GLU A 20 9.60 -14.73 -11.33
N GLU A 21 9.64 -13.77 -12.25
CA GLU A 21 10.05 -12.39 -11.96
C GLU A 21 9.02 -11.67 -11.08
N TYR A 22 9.48 -10.78 -10.19
CA TYR A 22 8.62 -9.93 -9.40
C TYR A 22 8.04 -8.81 -10.26
N ALA A 23 6.72 -8.73 -10.34
CA ALA A 23 6.01 -7.81 -11.23
C ALA A 23 6.37 -6.33 -10.98
N TYR A 24 6.64 -6.00 -9.71
CA TYR A 24 6.99 -4.62 -9.29
C TYR A 24 8.39 -4.52 -8.69
N GLY A 25 9.26 -5.52 -8.94
CA GLY A 25 10.60 -5.59 -8.38
C GLY A 25 10.62 -6.06 -6.92
N LYS A 26 11.83 -6.20 -6.37
CA LYS A 26 12.08 -6.65 -4.99
C LYS A 26 12.41 -5.50 -4.04
N GLU A 27 12.84 -4.36 -4.59
CA GLU A 27 13.21 -3.19 -3.79
C GLU A 27 11.96 -2.44 -3.29
N ALA A 28 12.02 -1.93 -2.08
CA ALA A 28 10.94 -1.13 -1.53
C ALA A 28 10.70 0.14 -2.34
N ASN A 29 9.47 0.62 -2.36
CA ASN A 29 9.14 1.94 -2.90
C ASN A 29 10.03 3.00 -2.25
N VAL A 30 10.72 3.80 -3.07
CA VAL A 30 11.77 4.73 -2.63
C VAL A 30 11.23 5.75 -1.63
N TRP A 31 10.11 6.41 -1.95
CA TRP A 31 9.57 7.44 -1.07
C TRP A 31 9.06 6.86 0.25
N LEU A 32 8.38 5.71 0.19
CA LEU A 32 7.90 5.00 1.37
C LEU A 32 9.08 4.63 2.29
N SER A 33 10.13 4.06 1.72
CA SER A 33 11.31 3.65 2.48
C SER A 33 12.04 4.85 3.12
N GLU A 34 12.15 5.98 2.41
CA GLU A 34 12.71 7.22 2.95
C GLU A 34 11.90 7.73 4.17
N ARG A 35 10.56 7.66 4.11
CA ARG A 35 9.71 8.12 5.21
C ARG A 35 9.72 7.17 6.40
N VAL A 36 9.59 5.87 6.14
CA VAL A 36 9.58 4.84 7.20
C VAL A 36 10.93 4.75 7.91
N SER A 37 12.05 4.96 7.22
CA SER A 37 13.39 5.00 7.83
C SER A 37 13.57 6.13 8.85
N GLN A 38 12.72 7.16 8.83
CA GLN A 38 12.74 8.25 9.81
C GLN A 38 11.96 7.92 11.09
N ILE A 39 11.23 6.81 11.10
CA ILE A 39 10.42 6.36 12.21
C ILE A 39 11.14 5.20 12.90
N ASN A 40 11.51 5.38 14.16
CA ASN A 40 12.12 4.29 14.94
C ASN A 40 11.05 3.30 15.37
N PRO A 41 11.15 1.99 15.01
CA PRO A 41 10.21 0.99 15.48
C PRO A 41 10.25 0.87 17.01
N PRO A 42 9.10 1.08 17.72
CA PRO A 42 9.09 0.88 19.16
C PRO A 42 9.19 -0.62 19.54
N PRO A 43 9.51 -0.95 20.81
CA PRO A 43 9.44 -2.34 21.26
C PRO A 43 8.04 -2.94 21.04
N ASN A 44 7.95 -4.19 20.59
CA ASN A 44 6.70 -4.86 20.24
C ASN A 44 5.84 -4.08 19.23
N ASN A 45 6.49 -3.43 18.28
CA ASN A 45 5.82 -2.71 17.20
C ASN A 45 5.00 -3.63 16.30
N ARG A 46 4.05 -3.04 15.56
CA ARG A 46 3.31 -3.70 14.49
C ARG A 46 3.18 -2.73 13.31
N ALA A 47 3.57 -3.16 12.15
CA ALA A 47 3.43 -2.41 10.91
C ALA A 47 2.52 -3.16 9.93
N LEU A 48 1.51 -2.47 9.38
CA LEU A 48 0.59 -3.02 8.39
C LEU A 48 0.91 -2.48 7.00
N PHE A 49 1.00 -3.37 6.02
CA PHE A 49 1.24 -3.07 4.61
C PHE A 49 0.04 -3.55 3.77
N PRO A 50 -0.98 -2.71 3.57
CA PRO A 50 -2.16 -3.03 2.78
C PRO A 50 -1.82 -3.20 1.31
N ALA A 51 -2.32 -4.29 0.68
CA ALA A 51 -2.17 -4.59 -0.73
C ALA A 51 -0.71 -4.52 -1.23
N ASP A 52 0.23 -5.08 -0.44
CA ASP A 52 1.68 -5.06 -0.77
C ASP A 52 2.08 -6.12 -1.80
N GLY A 53 1.12 -6.87 -2.33
CA GLY A 53 1.31 -7.83 -3.41
C GLY A 53 2.37 -8.88 -3.09
N GLU A 54 3.53 -8.80 -3.75
CA GLU A 54 4.67 -9.71 -3.56
C GLU A 54 5.54 -9.36 -2.33
N GLY A 55 5.13 -8.36 -1.51
CA GLY A 55 5.66 -8.10 -0.18
C GLY A 55 6.94 -7.25 -0.12
N ARG A 56 7.33 -6.56 -1.18
CA ARG A 56 8.60 -5.84 -1.26
C ARG A 56 8.78 -4.79 -0.15
N ASN A 57 7.72 -4.05 0.20
CA ASN A 57 7.79 -3.01 1.23
C ASN A 57 7.80 -3.63 2.64
N ALA A 58 6.94 -4.62 2.88
CA ALA A 58 6.84 -5.31 4.16
C ALA A 58 8.12 -6.08 4.51
N VAL A 59 8.73 -6.77 3.54
CA VAL A 59 10.00 -7.48 3.73
C VAL A 59 11.12 -6.49 4.02
N TRP A 60 11.23 -5.42 3.24
CA TRP A 60 12.21 -4.37 3.52
C TRP A 60 12.03 -3.79 4.93
N ALA A 61 10.81 -3.44 5.33
CA ALA A 61 10.53 -2.91 6.66
C ALA A 61 10.92 -3.89 7.77
N ALA A 62 10.71 -5.19 7.56
CA ALA A 62 11.15 -6.22 8.50
C ALA A 62 12.69 -6.24 8.66
N THR A 63 13.47 -5.97 7.59
CA THR A 63 14.93 -5.89 7.69
C THR A 63 15.43 -4.75 8.56
N ILE A 64 14.61 -3.70 8.76
CA ILE A 64 14.93 -2.55 9.61
C ILE A 64 14.20 -2.59 10.97
N GLY A 65 13.65 -3.75 11.34
CA GLY A 65 13.13 -4.03 12.70
C GLY A 65 11.63 -3.85 12.89
N TRP A 66 10.83 -3.70 11.82
CA TRP A 66 9.38 -3.71 11.92
C TRP A 66 8.83 -5.15 11.98
N ASN A 67 7.85 -5.40 12.86
CA ASN A 67 7.03 -6.60 12.79
C ASN A 67 5.96 -6.36 11.71
N SER A 68 6.23 -6.85 10.51
CA SER A 68 5.46 -6.54 9.30
C SER A 68 4.33 -7.52 9.09
N GLU A 69 3.14 -6.98 8.85
CA GLU A 69 1.93 -7.68 8.49
C GLU A 69 1.45 -7.18 7.12
N VAL A 70 1.06 -8.08 6.25
CA VAL A 70 0.49 -7.80 4.92
C VAL A 70 -0.92 -8.37 4.83
N PHE A 71 -1.82 -7.70 4.15
CA PHE A 71 -2.97 -8.34 3.54
C PHE A 71 -3.07 -7.94 2.06
N ASP A 72 -3.43 -8.91 1.24
CA ASP A 72 -3.64 -8.74 -0.20
C ASP A 72 -4.60 -9.82 -0.70
N LEU A 73 -5.20 -9.63 -1.86
CA LEU A 73 -6.10 -10.61 -2.48
C LEU A 73 -5.38 -11.85 -3.01
N SER A 74 -4.06 -11.77 -3.25
CA SER A 74 -3.31 -12.78 -4.00
C SER A 74 -2.65 -13.83 -3.12
N ILE A 75 -2.98 -15.10 -3.36
CA ILE A 75 -2.25 -16.23 -2.77
C ILE A 75 -0.87 -16.40 -3.40
N VAL A 76 -0.70 -16.05 -4.68
CA VAL A 76 0.59 -16.09 -5.37
C VAL A 76 1.51 -15.00 -4.82
N GLY A 77 0.97 -13.77 -4.58
CA GLY A 77 1.69 -12.70 -3.90
C GLY A 77 2.20 -13.13 -2.53
N LYS A 78 1.34 -13.79 -1.72
CA LYS A 78 1.74 -14.36 -0.42
C LYS A 78 2.93 -15.32 -0.53
N GLN A 79 2.90 -16.24 -1.49
CA GLN A 79 3.98 -17.21 -1.70
C GLN A 79 5.30 -16.50 -2.03
N LYS A 80 5.26 -15.51 -2.93
CA LYS A 80 6.45 -14.76 -3.32
C LYS A 80 6.96 -13.84 -2.20
N CYS A 81 6.06 -13.23 -1.42
CA CYS A 81 6.45 -12.48 -0.22
C CYS A 81 7.23 -13.36 0.76
N HIS A 82 6.77 -14.58 1.03
CA HIS A 82 7.48 -15.49 1.93
C HIS A 82 8.84 -15.93 1.38
N LEU A 83 8.96 -16.13 0.06
CA LEU A 83 10.26 -16.42 -0.57
C LEU A 83 11.21 -15.24 -0.42
N LEU A 84 10.76 -14.02 -0.68
CA LEU A 84 11.54 -12.81 -0.51
C LEU A 84 11.97 -12.61 0.96
N ALA A 85 11.07 -12.85 1.90
CA ALA A 85 11.37 -12.78 3.33
C ALA A 85 12.47 -13.80 3.74
N GLN A 86 12.44 -15.03 3.17
CA GLN A 86 13.49 -16.02 3.39
C GLN A 86 14.83 -15.57 2.82
N GLU A 87 14.87 -14.97 1.63
CA GLU A 87 16.09 -14.41 1.02
C GLU A 87 16.76 -13.38 1.94
N HIS A 88 15.94 -12.59 2.67
CA HIS A 88 16.42 -11.56 3.61
C HIS A 88 16.56 -12.03 5.06
N ALA A 89 16.31 -13.31 5.36
CA ALA A 89 16.34 -13.89 6.70
C ALA A 89 15.42 -13.17 7.72
N VAL A 90 14.25 -12.71 7.26
CA VAL A 90 13.19 -12.09 8.08
C VAL A 90 11.88 -12.86 7.97
N SER A 91 10.88 -12.50 8.77
CA SER A 91 9.52 -13.03 8.69
C SER A 91 8.52 -11.90 8.46
N VAL A 92 7.47 -12.20 7.70
CA VAL A 92 6.33 -11.33 7.43
C VAL A 92 5.06 -12.15 7.62
N ASP A 93 4.12 -11.63 8.40
CA ASP A 93 2.79 -12.21 8.52
C ASP A 93 1.94 -11.76 7.34
N TYR A 94 1.33 -12.70 6.62
CA TYR A 94 0.58 -12.38 5.40
C TYR A 94 -0.77 -13.08 5.37
N ASP A 95 -1.85 -12.27 5.32
CA ASP A 95 -3.22 -12.74 5.16
C ASP A 95 -3.68 -12.57 3.70
N VAL A 96 -4.30 -13.60 3.12
CA VAL A 96 -5.05 -13.44 1.88
C VAL A 96 -6.44 -12.96 2.26
N ASP A 97 -6.72 -11.67 2.04
CA ASP A 97 -7.92 -11.02 2.57
C ASP A 97 -8.33 -9.82 1.69
N ASP A 98 -9.59 -9.43 1.79
CA ASP A 98 -10.18 -8.31 1.06
C ASP A 98 -10.38 -7.11 2.00
N LEU A 99 -9.92 -5.92 1.58
CA LEU A 99 -10.14 -4.67 2.32
C LEU A 99 -11.61 -4.48 2.73
N ALA A 100 -12.55 -4.84 1.84
CA ALA A 100 -13.98 -4.68 2.09
C ALA A 100 -14.52 -5.59 3.20
N LEU A 101 -13.86 -6.70 3.46
CA LEU A 101 -14.27 -7.71 4.44
C LEU A 101 -13.42 -7.69 5.71
N ARG A 102 -12.17 -7.18 5.62
CA ARG A 102 -11.22 -7.19 6.72
C ARG A 102 -11.69 -6.37 7.91
N GLU A 103 -11.55 -6.96 9.08
CA GLU A 103 -11.66 -6.24 10.35
C GLU A 103 -10.31 -5.69 10.79
N PHE A 104 -10.30 -4.44 11.27
CA PHE A 104 -9.12 -3.78 11.77
C PHE A 104 -9.20 -3.65 13.29
N PRO A 105 -8.30 -4.31 14.06
CA PRO A 105 -8.28 -4.17 15.50
C PRO A 105 -7.89 -2.74 15.88
N GLN A 106 -8.69 -2.11 16.77
CA GLN A 106 -8.48 -0.72 17.17
C GLN A 106 -7.12 -0.53 17.85
N ARG A 107 -6.41 0.55 17.53
CA ARG A 107 -5.17 0.99 18.19
C ARG A 107 -4.11 -0.11 18.29
N SER A 108 -3.88 -0.83 17.21
CA SER A 108 -3.00 -2.01 17.19
C SER A 108 -1.69 -1.78 16.44
N TYR A 109 -1.67 -0.85 15.48
CA TYR A 109 -0.51 -0.63 14.63
C TYR A 109 0.23 0.67 14.96
N ASP A 110 1.56 0.60 14.92
CA ASP A 110 2.44 1.76 15.06
C ASP A 110 2.71 2.41 13.70
N LEU A 111 2.59 1.63 12.62
CA LEU A 111 2.75 2.06 11.24
C LEU A 111 1.70 1.40 10.35
N ILE A 112 1.10 2.17 9.45
CA ILE A 112 0.40 1.68 8.27
C ILE A 112 1.07 2.34 7.06
N ALA A 113 1.61 1.53 6.15
CA ALA A 113 2.32 2.04 4.99
C ALA A 113 1.86 1.32 3.71
N CYS A 114 1.42 2.07 2.71
CA CYS A 114 0.95 1.51 1.45
C CYS A 114 1.48 2.29 0.25
N SER A 115 1.93 1.55 -0.76
CA SER A 115 2.26 2.09 -2.07
C SER A 115 1.39 1.45 -3.14
N TRP A 116 0.91 2.27 -4.08
CA TRP A 116 0.10 1.82 -5.23
C TRP A 116 -1.20 1.09 -4.85
N PHE A 117 -1.76 1.41 -3.68
CA PHE A 117 -2.99 0.84 -3.14
C PHE A 117 -4.22 1.45 -3.81
N HIS A 118 -4.44 1.12 -5.09
CA HIS A 118 -5.51 1.66 -5.93
C HIS A 118 -6.78 0.81 -5.81
N THR A 119 -7.75 1.29 -5.04
CA THR A 119 -9.08 0.67 -4.86
C THR A 119 -10.18 1.63 -5.30
N PRO A 120 -11.36 1.13 -5.71
CA PRO A 120 -12.50 1.99 -6.04
C PRO A 120 -12.79 2.99 -4.92
N SER A 121 -13.11 4.24 -5.30
CA SER A 121 -13.34 5.34 -4.35
C SER A 121 -14.45 5.03 -3.34
N GLU A 122 -15.50 4.31 -3.74
CA GLU A 122 -16.58 3.88 -2.84
C GLU A 122 -16.08 2.96 -1.72
N ILE A 123 -15.18 2.03 -2.02
CA ILE A 123 -14.55 1.14 -1.04
C ILE A 123 -13.60 1.95 -0.17
N ARG A 124 -12.77 2.77 -0.77
CA ARG A 124 -11.77 3.61 -0.09
C ARG A 124 -12.40 4.54 0.95
N LYS A 125 -13.47 5.27 0.59
CA LYS A 125 -14.21 6.19 1.48
C LYS A 125 -14.79 5.51 2.74
N VAL A 126 -15.03 4.21 2.69
CA VAL A 126 -15.55 3.44 3.84
C VAL A 126 -14.42 2.83 4.65
N HIS A 127 -13.45 2.23 3.99
CA HIS A 127 -12.48 1.35 4.65
C HIS A 127 -11.18 2.05 5.06
N MET A 128 -10.78 3.12 4.37
CA MET A 128 -9.61 3.93 4.74
C MET A 128 -9.73 4.50 6.16
N PRO A 129 -10.82 5.21 6.54
CA PRO A 129 -11.00 5.69 7.90
C PRO A 129 -11.00 4.56 8.94
N ARG A 130 -11.63 3.40 8.64
CA ARG A 130 -11.63 2.22 9.52
C ARG A 130 -10.22 1.70 9.76
N MET A 131 -9.42 1.62 8.70
CA MET A 131 -8.01 1.23 8.79
C MET A 131 -7.20 2.20 9.65
N LEU A 132 -7.41 3.52 9.49
CA LEU A 132 -6.72 4.53 10.31
C LEU A 132 -7.06 4.45 11.80
N HIS A 133 -8.28 4.02 12.16
CA HIS A 133 -8.64 3.77 13.55
C HIS A 133 -7.84 2.62 14.19
N SER A 134 -7.20 1.78 13.39
CA SER A 134 -6.31 0.74 13.90
C SER A 134 -4.90 1.23 14.25
N LEU A 135 -4.52 2.45 13.87
CA LEU A 135 -3.29 3.09 14.38
C LEU A 135 -3.39 3.35 15.88
N LYS A 136 -2.29 3.19 16.57
CA LYS A 136 -2.11 3.68 17.96
C LYS A 136 -2.00 5.21 17.96
N SER A 137 -2.16 5.84 19.13
CA SER A 137 -1.75 7.25 19.32
C SER A 137 -0.24 7.36 19.05
N GLY A 138 0.19 8.38 18.29
CA GLY A 138 1.54 8.52 17.78
C GLY A 138 1.89 7.63 16.60
N GLY A 139 1.01 6.73 16.18
CA GLY A 139 1.22 5.87 15.02
C GLY A 139 1.19 6.62 13.69
N HIS A 140 1.90 6.12 12.71
CA HIS A 140 2.12 6.79 11.41
C HIS A 140 1.34 6.12 10.27
N PHE A 141 0.81 6.94 9.37
CA PHE A 141 0.27 6.52 8.08
C PHE A 141 1.13 7.10 6.95
N VAL A 142 1.67 6.26 6.07
CA VAL A 142 2.51 6.65 4.93
C VAL A 142 1.92 6.06 3.65
N MET A 143 1.67 6.90 2.65
CA MET A 143 1.06 6.47 1.39
C MET A 143 1.68 7.17 0.18
N GLU A 144 1.99 6.40 -0.87
CA GLU A 144 2.22 6.89 -2.22
C GLU A 144 1.28 6.19 -3.19
N GLY A 145 0.70 6.96 -4.11
CA GLY A 145 -0.14 6.42 -5.17
C GLY A 145 -0.28 7.39 -6.35
N TYR A 146 -0.80 6.90 -7.47
CA TYR A 146 -0.96 7.73 -8.65
C TYR A 146 -2.09 8.76 -8.48
N HIS A 147 -1.78 10.01 -8.77
CA HIS A 147 -2.74 11.12 -8.81
C HIS A 147 -3.60 11.06 -10.09
N THR A 148 -4.76 11.69 -10.08
CA THR A 148 -5.66 11.78 -11.26
C THR A 148 -4.97 12.34 -12.51
N SER A 149 -3.98 13.23 -12.35
CA SER A 149 -3.14 13.75 -13.47
C SER A 149 -2.22 12.69 -14.10
N GLN A 150 -2.16 11.46 -13.57
CA GLN A 150 -1.44 10.34 -14.18
C GLN A 150 -2.10 9.85 -15.48
N MET A 151 -3.40 10.10 -15.69
CA MET A 151 -4.16 9.55 -16.82
C MET A 151 -3.49 9.69 -18.20
N PRO A 152 -2.88 10.83 -18.58
CA PRO A 152 -2.21 10.97 -19.86
C PRO A 152 -0.83 10.31 -19.92
N LEU A 153 -0.25 9.92 -18.79
CA LEU A 153 1.10 9.36 -18.71
C LEU A 153 1.09 7.84 -18.92
N GLN A 154 2.24 7.28 -19.29
CA GLN A 154 2.40 5.86 -19.63
C GLN A 154 3.32 5.09 -18.66
N SER A 155 3.74 5.72 -17.57
CA SER A 155 4.67 5.16 -16.58
C SER A 155 4.04 4.16 -15.61
N GLY A 156 2.80 3.74 -15.85
CA GLY A 156 2.05 2.80 -15.00
C GLY A 156 0.74 3.39 -14.49
N GLY A 157 0.15 2.67 -13.53
CA GLY A 157 -1.10 3.03 -12.87
C GLY A 157 -2.37 2.61 -13.62
N PRO A 158 -3.50 2.56 -12.91
CA PRO A 158 -4.79 2.19 -13.48
C PRO A 158 -5.27 3.24 -14.49
N LYS A 159 -6.01 2.78 -15.49
CA LYS A 159 -6.61 3.62 -16.54
C LYS A 159 -8.07 3.99 -16.22
N SER A 160 -8.37 4.17 -14.95
CA SER A 160 -9.68 4.61 -14.42
C SER A 160 -9.45 5.71 -13.41
N LEU A 161 -10.15 6.84 -13.57
CA LEU A 161 -10.07 7.96 -12.61
C LEU A 161 -10.54 7.56 -11.21
N ASP A 162 -11.52 6.66 -11.12
CA ASP A 162 -12.04 6.16 -9.84
C ASP A 162 -11.00 5.41 -9.00
N LEU A 163 -9.98 4.85 -9.66
CA LEU A 163 -8.87 4.16 -9.00
C LEU A 163 -7.68 5.07 -8.69
N LEU A 164 -7.64 6.28 -9.25
CA LEU A 164 -6.59 7.26 -9.00
C LEU A 164 -6.95 8.14 -7.79
N PHE A 165 -5.95 8.77 -7.20
CA PHE A 165 -6.16 9.62 -6.04
C PHE A 165 -6.36 11.08 -6.49
N ASP A 166 -7.55 11.62 -6.26
CA ASP A 166 -7.77 13.05 -6.16
C ASP A 166 -7.36 13.50 -4.75
N LEU A 167 -6.59 14.60 -4.64
CA LEU A 167 -6.03 14.99 -3.35
C LEU A 167 -7.12 15.41 -2.36
N ASP A 168 -8.12 16.16 -2.80
CA ASP A 168 -9.18 16.66 -1.91
C ASP A 168 -10.06 15.50 -1.41
N GLU A 169 -10.37 14.54 -2.30
CA GLU A 169 -11.10 13.33 -1.92
C GLU A 169 -10.33 12.50 -0.89
N VAL A 170 -9.05 12.18 -1.15
CA VAL A 170 -8.27 11.35 -0.25
C VAL A 170 -8.01 12.03 1.09
N LEU A 171 -7.85 13.34 1.12
CA LEU A 171 -7.76 14.10 2.37
C LEU A 171 -9.06 14.01 3.17
N GLY A 172 -10.20 14.11 2.51
CA GLY A 172 -11.52 13.92 3.15
C GLY A 172 -11.67 12.51 3.76
N GLU A 173 -11.09 11.48 3.13
CA GLU A 173 -11.07 10.11 3.66
C GLU A 173 -10.15 9.95 4.88
N LEU A 174 -8.99 10.62 4.86
CA LEU A 174 -7.93 10.44 5.86
C LEU A 174 -8.04 11.39 7.07
N THR A 175 -8.72 12.54 6.93
CA THR A 175 -8.80 13.57 7.97
C THR A 175 -10.23 14.07 8.23
N GLY A 176 -11.22 13.54 7.53
CA GLY A 176 -12.63 13.88 7.70
C GLY A 176 -13.24 13.29 8.98
N GLU A 177 -14.52 13.58 9.22
CA GLU A 177 -15.25 13.22 10.47
C GLU A 177 -15.21 11.71 10.80
N LYS A 178 -15.06 10.85 9.81
CA LYS A 178 -15.00 9.39 10.00
C LYS A 178 -13.59 8.87 10.34
N ALA A 179 -12.55 9.67 10.14
CA ALA A 179 -11.17 9.34 10.47
C ALA A 179 -10.83 9.72 11.91
N PRO A 180 -9.81 9.10 12.52
CA PRO A 180 -9.26 9.61 13.79
C PRO A 180 -8.60 10.98 13.56
N GLN A 181 -8.35 11.71 14.63
CA GLN A 181 -7.61 12.96 14.54
C GLN A 181 -6.17 12.68 14.10
N MET A 182 -5.73 13.36 13.03
CA MET A 182 -4.45 13.13 12.38
C MET A 182 -3.66 14.44 12.25
N HIS A 183 -2.40 14.41 12.62
CA HIS A 183 -1.45 15.47 12.36
C HIS A 183 -0.78 15.27 10.99
N ILE A 184 -0.76 16.32 10.17
CA ILE A 184 -0.16 16.27 8.82
C ILE A 184 1.34 16.52 8.93
N ILE A 185 2.16 15.52 8.59
CA ILE A 185 3.62 15.64 8.49
C ILE A 185 4.04 16.04 7.06
N HIS A 186 3.39 15.41 6.05
CA HIS A 186 3.67 15.69 4.65
C HIS A 186 2.44 15.39 3.79
N ILE A 187 2.13 16.29 2.87
CA ILE A 187 1.15 16.09 1.80
C ILE A 187 1.65 16.79 0.56
N ALA A 188 1.68 16.09 -0.57
CA ALA A 188 2.02 16.68 -1.86
C ALA A 188 1.42 15.91 -3.04
N VAL A 189 1.03 16.63 -4.07
CA VAL A 189 0.94 16.13 -5.45
C VAL A 189 2.23 16.53 -6.14
N THR A 190 2.98 15.57 -6.67
CA THR A 190 4.29 15.84 -7.23
C THR A 190 4.58 14.99 -8.46
N SER A 191 5.41 15.53 -9.35
CA SER A 191 6.00 14.75 -10.44
C SER A 191 7.23 14.02 -9.93
N THR A 192 7.38 12.76 -10.30
CA THR A 192 8.55 11.94 -10.01
C THR A 192 8.92 11.09 -11.22
N VAL A 193 10.12 10.55 -11.24
CA VAL A 193 10.53 9.57 -12.23
C VAL A 193 10.62 8.21 -11.55
N LEU A 194 9.78 7.28 -11.96
CA LEU A 194 9.77 5.91 -11.46
C LEU A 194 10.80 5.08 -12.23
N ASP A 195 11.48 4.20 -11.53
CA ASP A 195 12.38 3.16 -12.08
C ASP A 195 12.35 1.92 -11.15
N GLU A 196 11.13 1.50 -10.77
CA GLU A 196 10.92 0.40 -9.83
C GLU A 196 10.79 -0.96 -10.54
N SER A 197 10.21 -0.96 -11.76
CA SER A 197 10.03 -2.13 -12.62
C SER A 197 9.57 -1.69 -14.00
N GLU A 198 9.47 -2.61 -14.97
CA GLU A 198 8.92 -2.30 -16.30
C GLU A 198 7.44 -1.81 -16.25
N LEU A 199 6.71 -2.13 -15.18
CA LEU A 199 5.34 -1.66 -14.97
C LEU A 199 5.25 -0.30 -14.27
N HIS A 200 6.34 0.14 -13.62
CA HIS A 200 6.48 1.41 -12.91
C HIS A 200 7.77 2.11 -13.37
N LYS A 201 7.74 2.70 -14.59
CA LYS A 201 8.91 3.29 -15.23
C LYS A 201 8.58 4.55 -16.00
N GLY A 202 9.33 5.61 -15.73
CA GLY A 202 9.20 6.90 -16.40
C GLY A 202 8.50 7.97 -15.56
N GLN A 203 8.18 9.10 -16.18
CA GLN A 203 7.59 10.24 -15.50
C GLN A 203 6.18 9.92 -14.98
N ALA A 204 5.93 10.17 -13.71
CA ALA A 204 4.67 9.92 -13.05
C ALA A 204 4.19 11.13 -12.24
N MET A 205 2.87 11.22 -12.08
CA MET A 205 2.22 12.15 -11.15
C MET A 205 1.66 11.37 -9.96
N VAL A 206 2.15 11.67 -8.76
CA VAL A 206 1.84 10.93 -7.54
C VAL A 206 1.30 11.82 -6.43
N VAL A 207 0.47 11.23 -5.57
CA VAL A 207 0.11 11.76 -4.26
C VAL A 207 1.02 11.10 -3.23
N ARG A 208 1.63 11.90 -2.36
CA ARG A 208 2.47 11.48 -1.24
C ARG A 208 1.90 12.02 0.05
N ILE A 209 1.61 11.13 0.99
CA ILE A 209 0.95 11.46 2.25
C ILE A 209 1.70 10.80 3.41
N HIS A 210 2.04 11.61 4.43
CA HIS A 210 2.53 11.13 5.71
C HIS A 210 1.78 11.84 6.82
N LEU A 211 1.00 11.08 7.59
CA LEU A 211 0.21 11.55 8.72
C LEU A 211 0.66 10.85 10.00
N GLN A 212 0.38 11.45 11.14
CA GLN A 212 0.56 10.84 12.46
C GLN A 212 -0.76 10.96 13.23
N ARG A 213 -1.19 9.86 13.86
CA ARG A 213 -2.38 9.87 14.71
C ARG A 213 -2.10 10.55 16.05
N ASP A 214 -3.01 11.42 16.49
CA ASP A 214 -2.98 12.06 17.84
C ASP A 214 -3.22 11.06 18.97
#